data_186e21dac71ca8be76b5773bae3f0ca5
#
_entry.id   186e21dac71ca8be76b5773bae3f0ca5
#
_cell.length_a   1.000
_cell.length_b   1.000
_cell.length_c   1.000
_cell.angle_alpha   90.00
_cell.angle_beta   90.00
_cell.angle_gamma   90.00
#
_symmetry.space_group_name_H-M   'P 1'
#
loop_
_entity.id
_entity.type
_entity.pdbx_description
1 polymer ?
#
loop_
_entity_poly.entity_id
_entity_poly.type
_entity_poly.pdbx_seq_one_letter_code
_entity_poly.pdbx_strand_id
1 'polypeptide(L)'
;MPSWMSSDMSPYSTTSSSIVYFLTNPKVLLFVNPKAEEVREYLSFVPDATLQFHGNESRAFCDQFHVRYIKAVSIDKPERLTEAQNDYPMAAALLADAAGVTRGGTGMSFDWQAVASVRSRITKPLIVAGGLTAENVCEAIRTLSPWAVDVASGVESAVGVKDPAKITAFMEAVNNAGDVAACEEARD
;
A
#
# COMPACT_ATOMS: atom_id res chain seq x y z
N MET A 1 -17.10 -2.00 -16.55
CA MET A 1 -16.47 -1.32 -15.40
C MET A 1 -17.38 -1.48 -14.21
N PRO A 2 -16.90 -1.92 -13.04
CA PRO A 2 -17.74 -2.03 -11.86
C PRO A 2 -18.21 -0.63 -11.42
N SER A 3 -19.46 -0.53 -10.98
CA SER A 3 -20.16 0.73 -10.65
C SER A 3 -19.57 1.57 -9.50
N TRP A 4 -18.44 1.16 -8.92
CA TRP A 4 -17.73 1.87 -7.87
C TRP A 4 -16.45 2.58 -8.37
N MET A 5 -16.09 2.42 -9.65
CA MET A 5 -15.05 3.21 -10.30
C MET A 5 -15.68 4.46 -10.92
N SER A 6 -16.01 5.45 -10.10
CA SER A 6 -16.19 6.78 -10.67
C SER A 6 -14.82 7.39 -10.96
N SER A 7 -14.68 8.00 -12.11
CA SER A 7 -13.46 8.61 -12.67
C SER A 7 -12.92 9.80 -11.85
N ASP A 8 -13.54 10.12 -10.70
CA ASP A 8 -13.24 11.32 -9.91
C ASP A 8 -12.58 11.05 -8.56
N MET A 9 -12.11 9.83 -8.31
CA MET A 9 -11.43 9.50 -7.05
C MET A 9 -9.91 9.75 -7.12
N SER A 10 -9.53 11.02 -7.24
CA SER A 10 -8.22 11.45 -6.73
C SER A 10 -8.37 11.64 -5.22
N PRO A 11 -7.60 10.97 -4.36
CA PRO A 11 -7.65 11.18 -2.91
C PRO A 11 -7.21 12.59 -2.49
N TYR A 12 -6.77 13.41 -3.44
CA TYR A 12 -6.22 14.76 -3.22
C TYR A 12 -6.94 15.87 -3.98
N SER A 13 -8.21 15.68 -4.33
CA SER A 13 -9.00 16.76 -4.91
C SER A 13 -9.24 17.85 -3.86
N THR A 14 -8.65 19.03 -4.08
CA THR A 14 -8.69 20.22 -3.22
C THR A 14 -10.00 20.98 -3.27
N THR A 15 -11.11 20.34 -3.49
CA THR A 15 -12.44 20.97 -3.39
C THR A 15 -13.32 20.20 -2.43
N SER A 16 -13.49 20.80 -1.26
CA SER A 16 -14.60 20.66 -0.32
C SER A 16 -15.07 19.24 -0.02
N SER A 17 -14.65 18.73 1.17
CA SER A 17 -15.46 17.88 2.04
C SER A 17 -16.24 16.75 1.36
N SER A 18 -15.56 15.76 0.87
CA SER A 18 -16.14 14.43 0.72
C SER A 18 -15.10 13.41 1.12
N ILE A 19 -14.89 13.27 2.43
CA ILE A 19 -14.32 12.06 2.98
C ILE A 19 -15.36 10.98 2.65
N VAL A 20 -15.08 10.22 1.60
CA VAL A 20 -15.85 9.00 1.32
C VAL A 20 -15.45 8.00 2.39
N TYR A 21 -16.18 8.01 3.50
CA TYR A 21 -16.17 6.88 4.40
C TYR A 21 -16.72 5.70 3.61
N PHE A 22 -15.86 4.75 3.26
CA PHE A 22 -16.33 3.45 2.82
C PHE A 22 -17.09 2.85 4.00
N LEU A 23 -18.41 2.91 3.95
CA LEU A 23 -19.32 2.32 4.95
C LEU A 23 -19.21 0.79 5.01
N THR A 24 -18.39 0.20 4.12
CA THR A 24 -17.98 -1.20 4.19
C THR A 24 -16.46 -1.22 4.31
N ASN A 25 -15.93 -1.59 5.47
CA ASN A 25 -14.50 -1.81 5.65
C ASN A 25 -14.04 -2.82 4.59
N PRO A 26 -13.24 -2.42 3.57
CA PRO A 26 -12.74 -3.34 2.58
C PRO A 26 -11.86 -4.37 3.27
N LYS A 27 -12.24 -5.62 3.19
CA LYS A 27 -11.45 -6.71 3.77
C LYS A 27 -10.35 -7.08 2.81
N VAL A 28 -9.13 -7.14 3.30
CA VAL A 28 -7.97 -7.61 2.54
C VAL A 28 -7.46 -8.88 3.20
N LEU A 29 -7.40 -9.97 2.44
CA LEU A 29 -6.81 -11.23 2.88
C LEU A 29 -5.38 -11.30 2.35
N LEU A 30 -4.41 -11.22 3.26
CA LEU A 30 -2.99 -11.28 2.94
C LEU A 30 -2.48 -12.72 2.98
N PHE A 31 -1.79 -13.11 1.91
CA PHE A 31 -1.17 -14.43 1.76
C PHE A 31 0.30 -14.31 1.35
N VAL A 32 1.09 -15.26 1.82
CA VAL A 32 2.50 -15.42 1.45
C VAL A 32 2.72 -16.86 1.00
N ASN A 33 2.81 -17.08 -0.32
CA ASN A 33 2.98 -18.40 -0.94
C ASN A 33 1.96 -19.45 -0.45
N PRO A 34 0.64 -19.14 -0.44
CA PRO A 34 -0.39 -20.06 0.06
C PRO A 34 -0.61 -21.21 -0.91
N LYS A 35 -1.29 -22.26 -0.44
CA LYS A 35 -1.92 -23.25 -1.31
C LYS A 35 -3.25 -22.70 -1.85
N ALA A 36 -3.66 -23.14 -3.04
CA ALA A 36 -4.90 -22.66 -3.64
C ALA A 36 -6.15 -23.04 -2.81
N GLU A 37 -6.11 -24.18 -2.13
CA GLU A 37 -7.19 -24.64 -1.24
C GLU A 37 -7.36 -23.68 -0.07
N GLU A 38 -6.26 -23.21 0.53
CA GLU A 38 -6.26 -22.26 1.62
C GLU A 38 -6.92 -20.93 1.21
N VAL A 39 -6.54 -20.39 0.04
CA VAL A 39 -7.16 -19.15 -0.47
C VAL A 39 -8.67 -19.34 -0.70
N ARG A 40 -9.09 -20.47 -1.28
CA ARG A 40 -10.52 -20.76 -1.52
C ARG A 40 -11.29 -20.92 -0.21
N GLU A 41 -10.69 -21.54 0.80
CA GLU A 41 -11.29 -21.69 2.12
C GLU A 41 -11.58 -20.31 2.73
N TYR A 42 -10.59 -19.41 2.79
CA TYR A 42 -10.80 -18.05 3.31
C TYR A 42 -11.81 -17.25 2.49
N LEU A 43 -11.80 -17.36 1.17
CA LEU A 43 -12.80 -16.72 0.30
C LEU A 43 -14.23 -17.25 0.55
N SER A 44 -14.39 -18.50 1.01
CA SER A 44 -15.71 -19.01 1.37
C SER A 44 -16.31 -18.31 2.60
N PHE A 45 -15.46 -17.81 3.50
CA PHE A 45 -15.88 -17.03 4.67
C PHE A 45 -16.01 -15.54 4.38
N VAL A 46 -15.20 -15.02 3.42
CA VAL A 46 -15.13 -13.58 3.10
C VAL A 46 -15.15 -13.40 1.57
N PRO A 47 -16.30 -13.66 0.91
CA PRO A 47 -16.36 -13.72 -0.55
C PRO A 47 -16.13 -12.37 -1.25
N ASP A 48 -16.30 -11.26 -0.55
CA ASP A 48 -16.11 -9.88 -1.04
C ASP A 48 -14.71 -9.32 -0.74
N ALA A 49 -13.80 -10.14 -0.21
CA ALA A 49 -12.45 -9.71 0.09
C ALA A 49 -11.63 -9.41 -1.18
N THR A 50 -10.68 -8.47 -1.03
CA THR A 50 -9.57 -8.32 -1.97
C THR A 50 -8.42 -9.21 -1.48
N LEU A 51 -7.79 -9.97 -2.37
CA LEU A 51 -6.61 -10.74 -2.02
C LEU A 51 -5.36 -9.85 -2.08
N GLN A 52 -4.41 -10.07 -1.19
CA GLN A 52 -3.08 -9.47 -1.27
C GLN A 52 -2.05 -10.60 -1.30
N PHE A 53 -1.39 -10.75 -2.43
CA PHE A 53 -0.32 -11.74 -2.61
C PHE A 53 1.03 -11.09 -2.35
N HIS A 54 1.65 -11.48 -1.24
CA HIS A 54 2.85 -10.85 -0.70
C HIS A 54 4.11 -11.73 -0.83
N GLY A 55 4.00 -12.88 -1.45
CA GLY A 55 5.09 -13.82 -1.72
C GLY A 55 5.52 -13.82 -3.19
N ASN A 56 5.99 -14.99 -3.65
CA ASN A 56 6.47 -15.21 -5.02
C ASN A 56 5.40 -15.91 -5.88
N GLU A 57 4.12 -15.66 -5.60
CA GLU A 57 3.01 -16.26 -6.34
C GLU A 57 3.10 -15.88 -7.81
N SER A 58 3.00 -16.86 -8.70
CA SER A 58 2.97 -16.61 -10.14
C SER A 58 1.68 -15.89 -10.56
N ARG A 59 1.74 -15.20 -11.69
CA ARG A 59 0.55 -14.60 -12.30
C ARG A 59 -0.60 -15.61 -12.43
N ALA A 60 -0.32 -16.79 -12.98
CA ALA A 60 -1.34 -17.82 -13.15
C ALA A 60 -1.98 -18.24 -11.82
N PHE A 61 -1.19 -18.29 -10.74
CA PHE A 61 -1.71 -18.54 -9.41
C PHE A 61 -2.61 -17.40 -8.92
N CYS A 62 -2.23 -16.14 -9.10
CA CYS A 62 -3.03 -15.00 -8.67
C CYS A 62 -4.35 -14.90 -9.45
N ASP A 63 -4.30 -15.09 -10.76
CA ASP A 63 -5.44 -14.90 -11.66
C ASP A 63 -6.52 -16.01 -11.53
N GLN A 64 -6.17 -17.21 -11.02
CA GLN A 64 -7.09 -18.38 -10.99
C GLN A 64 -8.30 -18.21 -10.06
N PHE A 65 -8.25 -17.25 -9.14
CA PHE A 65 -9.33 -17.05 -8.17
C PHE A 65 -10.45 -16.14 -8.69
N HIS A 66 -10.22 -15.42 -9.79
CA HIS A 66 -11.19 -14.53 -10.45
C HIS A 66 -11.75 -13.45 -9.52
N VAL A 67 -11.00 -13.06 -8.49
CA VAL A 67 -11.31 -11.97 -7.56
C VAL A 67 -10.24 -10.89 -7.66
N ARG A 68 -10.57 -9.70 -7.17
CA ARG A 68 -9.60 -8.60 -7.13
C ARG A 68 -8.41 -8.96 -6.27
N TYR A 69 -7.23 -8.61 -6.76
CA TYR A 69 -6.02 -8.78 -5.97
C TYR A 69 -5.03 -7.63 -6.10
N ILE A 70 -4.25 -7.46 -5.05
CA ILE A 70 -3.08 -6.59 -4.95
C ILE A 70 -1.85 -7.48 -5.03
N LYS A 71 -0.87 -7.11 -5.85
CA LYS A 71 0.42 -7.81 -5.85
C LYS A 71 1.45 -6.98 -5.09
N ALA A 72 1.98 -7.53 -4.01
CA ALA A 72 3.10 -6.94 -3.31
C ALA A 72 4.41 -7.24 -4.05
N VAL A 73 5.24 -6.22 -4.12
CA VAL A 73 6.53 -6.22 -4.81
C VAL A 73 7.58 -5.72 -3.83
N SER A 74 8.54 -6.57 -3.49
CA SER A 74 9.70 -6.15 -2.71
C SER A 74 10.60 -5.27 -3.58
N ILE A 75 10.92 -4.08 -3.07
CA ILE A 75 11.65 -3.06 -3.83
C ILE A 75 13.14 -3.12 -3.47
N ASP A 76 13.86 -4.00 -4.11
CA ASP A 76 15.31 -4.00 -4.16
C ASP A 76 15.85 -3.06 -5.26
N LYS A 77 15.07 -2.88 -6.33
CA LYS A 77 15.33 -1.96 -7.44
C LYS A 77 14.01 -1.32 -7.89
N PRO A 78 14.02 -0.02 -8.24
CA PRO A 78 12.80 0.69 -8.66
C PRO A 78 12.09 0.04 -9.88
N GLU A 79 12.87 -0.54 -10.81
CA GLU A 79 12.39 -1.18 -12.03
C GLU A 79 11.45 -2.37 -11.75
N ARG A 80 11.57 -3.00 -10.57
CA ARG A 80 10.69 -4.11 -10.16
C ARG A 80 9.20 -3.74 -10.22
N LEU A 81 8.85 -2.48 -9.96
CA LEU A 81 7.46 -2.01 -10.08
C LEU A 81 6.99 -1.96 -11.53
N THR A 82 7.85 -1.52 -12.44
CA THR A 82 7.49 -1.48 -13.87
C THR A 82 7.45 -2.88 -14.50
N GLU A 83 8.29 -3.80 -14.03
CA GLU A 83 8.24 -5.21 -14.40
C GLU A 83 6.94 -5.86 -13.88
N ALA A 84 6.65 -5.71 -12.58
CA ALA A 84 5.47 -6.30 -11.95
C ALA A 84 4.15 -5.82 -12.56
N GLN A 85 4.05 -4.57 -12.99
CA GLN A 85 2.85 -4.07 -13.69
C GLN A 85 2.59 -4.83 -15.00
N ASN A 86 3.65 -5.25 -15.70
CA ASN A 86 3.55 -6.03 -16.94
C ASN A 86 3.31 -7.52 -16.64
N ASP A 87 3.97 -8.05 -15.61
CA ASP A 87 3.87 -9.46 -15.22
C ASP A 87 2.50 -9.79 -14.60
N TYR A 88 1.86 -8.82 -13.93
CA TYR A 88 0.56 -8.99 -13.26
C TYR A 88 -0.50 -8.02 -13.82
N PRO A 89 -0.88 -8.12 -15.09
CA PRO A 89 -1.81 -7.19 -15.73
C PRO A 89 -3.20 -7.17 -15.08
N MET A 90 -3.63 -8.27 -14.45
CA MET A 90 -4.91 -8.37 -13.75
C MET A 90 -4.88 -7.84 -12.31
N ALA A 91 -3.69 -7.54 -11.75
CA ALA A 91 -3.62 -6.93 -10.43
C ALA A 91 -4.34 -5.58 -10.41
N ALA A 92 -5.20 -5.37 -9.42
CA ALA A 92 -5.96 -4.13 -9.24
C ALA A 92 -5.06 -2.99 -8.74
N ALA A 93 -4.00 -3.32 -8.01
CA ALA A 93 -2.98 -2.40 -7.53
C ALA A 93 -1.65 -3.13 -7.35
N LEU A 94 -0.57 -2.37 -7.31
CA LEU A 94 0.74 -2.84 -6.85
C LEU A 94 1.01 -2.26 -5.45
N LEU A 95 1.55 -3.08 -4.56
CA LEU A 95 2.03 -2.65 -3.26
C LEU A 95 3.55 -2.67 -3.28
N ALA A 96 4.16 -1.50 -3.16
CA ALA A 96 5.61 -1.34 -3.02
C ALA A 96 6.00 -1.58 -1.56
N ASP A 97 6.63 -2.72 -1.28
CA ASP A 97 7.09 -3.06 0.07
C ASP A 97 8.58 -2.78 0.21
N ALA A 98 8.89 -1.80 1.05
CA ALA A 98 10.25 -1.42 1.39
C ALA A 98 10.91 -2.33 2.45
N ALA A 99 10.18 -3.26 3.07
CA ALA A 99 10.68 -4.07 4.19
C ALA A 99 11.79 -5.07 3.82
N GLY A 100 11.98 -5.36 2.53
CA GLY A 100 13.03 -6.26 2.03
C GLY A 100 14.40 -5.61 1.82
N VAL A 101 14.49 -4.29 1.86
CA VAL A 101 15.76 -3.58 1.72
C VAL A 101 16.46 -3.60 3.07
N THR A 102 17.50 -4.42 3.18
CA THR A 102 18.37 -4.51 4.36
C THR A 102 18.70 -3.10 4.86
N ARG A 103 18.35 -2.81 6.09
CA ARG A 103 18.88 -1.68 6.84
C ARG A 103 20.40 -1.84 6.88
N GLY A 104 21.08 -1.36 5.87
CA GLY A 104 22.50 -1.08 6.00
C GLY A 104 22.63 -0.13 7.18
N GLY A 105 23.52 -0.38 8.13
CA GLY A 105 23.64 0.22 9.45
C GLY A 105 23.81 1.75 9.54
N THR A 106 23.20 2.49 8.64
CA THR A 106 23.23 3.95 8.52
C THR A 106 21.88 4.60 8.86
N GLY A 107 20.86 3.84 9.32
CA GLY A 107 19.55 4.43 9.65
C GLY A 107 18.78 4.98 8.44
N MET A 108 19.22 4.69 7.22
CA MET A 108 18.56 5.20 6.02
C MET A 108 17.23 4.51 5.81
N SER A 109 16.18 5.32 5.82
CA SER A 109 14.87 4.97 5.31
C SER A 109 14.95 4.51 3.85
N PHE A 110 13.95 3.76 3.40
CA PHE A 110 13.75 3.41 2.00
C PHE A 110 13.96 4.64 1.09
N ASP A 111 14.69 4.44 -0.01
CA ASP A 111 14.97 5.53 -0.96
C ASP A 111 13.72 5.82 -1.82
N TRP A 112 12.84 6.67 -1.30
CA TRP A 112 11.64 7.15 -2.01
C TRP A 112 11.99 7.83 -3.34
N GLN A 113 13.15 8.49 -3.42
CA GLN A 113 13.59 9.18 -4.63
C GLN A 113 13.92 8.20 -5.76
N ALA A 114 14.51 7.06 -5.41
CA ALA A 114 14.77 6.01 -6.38
C ALA A 114 13.45 5.50 -7.00
N VAL A 115 12.42 5.27 -6.19
CA VAL A 115 11.08 4.87 -6.70
C VAL A 115 10.41 6.01 -7.47
N ALA A 116 10.59 7.26 -7.06
CA ALA A 116 10.05 8.42 -7.76
C ALA A 116 10.58 8.49 -9.20
N SER A 117 11.81 8.06 -9.46
CA SER A 117 12.41 8.03 -10.81
C SER A 117 11.64 7.18 -11.82
N VAL A 118 10.93 6.16 -11.34
CA VAL A 118 10.11 5.26 -12.17
C VAL A 118 8.61 5.51 -12.05
N ARG A 119 8.19 6.40 -11.13
CA ARG A 119 6.77 6.61 -10.78
C ARG A 119 5.88 6.95 -11.97
N SER A 120 6.35 7.79 -12.89
CA SER A 120 5.61 8.19 -14.09
C SER A 120 5.34 7.04 -15.06
N ARG A 121 6.10 5.93 -14.97
CA ARG A 121 5.93 4.73 -15.79
C ARG A 121 4.95 3.73 -15.18
N ILE A 122 4.53 3.94 -13.92
CA ILE A 122 3.59 3.07 -13.21
C ILE A 122 2.19 3.64 -13.41
N THR A 123 1.36 2.92 -14.14
CA THR A 123 -0.02 3.30 -14.48
C THR A 123 -1.05 2.67 -13.54
N LYS A 124 -0.67 1.59 -12.84
CA LYS A 124 -1.54 0.97 -11.83
C LYS A 124 -1.59 1.81 -10.55
N PRO A 125 -2.70 1.74 -9.79
CA PRO A 125 -2.73 2.25 -8.42
C PRO A 125 -1.54 1.72 -7.62
N LEU A 126 -0.77 2.64 -7.00
CA LEU A 126 0.40 2.30 -6.18
C LEU A 126 0.04 2.42 -4.71
N ILE A 127 0.25 1.36 -3.96
CA ILE A 127 0.19 1.36 -2.49
C ILE A 127 1.63 1.35 -2.00
N VAL A 128 1.94 2.18 -1.03
CA VAL A 128 3.28 2.23 -0.41
C VAL A 128 3.23 1.61 0.96
N ALA A 129 4.15 0.68 1.22
CA ALA A 129 4.26 -0.07 2.47
C ALA A 129 5.73 -0.24 2.88
N GLY A 130 5.93 -0.87 4.04
CA GLY A 130 7.26 -1.22 4.57
C GLY A 130 7.92 -0.06 5.32
N GLY A 131 7.96 -0.18 6.65
CA GLY A 131 8.65 0.76 7.53
C GLY A 131 8.03 2.15 7.63
N LEU A 132 6.76 2.32 7.22
CA LEU A 132 6.04 3.58 7.40
C LEU A 132 5.74 3.83 8.87
N THR A 133 5.87 5.11 9.27
CA THR A 133 5.56 5.64 10.59
C THR A 133 4.93 7.02 10.43
N ALA A 134 4.42 7.62 11.52
CA ALA A 134 3.88 8.98 11.49
C ALA A 134 4.93 10.01 11.04
N GLU A 135 6.21 9.78 11.38
CA GLU A 135 7.31 10.70 11.09
C GLU A 135 7.74 10.70 9.61
N ASN A 136 7.49 9.60 8.88
CA ASN A 136 7.99 9.46 7.50
C ASN A 136 6.89 9.37 6.43
N VAL A 137 5.64 9.10 6.80
CA VAL A 137 4.56 8.88 5.82
C VAL A 137 4.25 10.13 4.98
N CYS A 138 4.38 11.31 5.55
CA CYS A 138 4.24 12.57 4.81
C CYS A 138 5.21 12.64 3.63
N GLU A 139 6.48 12.34 3.87
CA GLU A 139 7.51 12.34 2.83
C GLU A 139 7.23 11.31 1.74
N ALA A 140 6.86 10.09 2.14
CA ALA A 140 6.49 9.02 1.21
C ALA A 140 5.33 9.46 0.29
N ILE A 141 4.27 10.06 0.87
CA ILE A 141 3.11 10.53 0.12
C ILE A 141 3.49 11.64 -0.87
N ARG A 142 4.26 12.62 -0.44
CA ARG A 142 4.68 13.75 -1.29
C ARG A 142 5.57 13.30 -2.44
N THR A 143 6.52 12.41 -2.14
CA THR A 143 7.49 11.93 -3.12
C THR A 143 6.86 11.03 -4.17
N LEU A 144 5.96 10.15 -3.77
CA LEU A 144 5.43 9.09 -4.65
C LEU A 144 4.02 9.34 -5.14
N SER A 145 3.25 10.23 -4.50
CA SER A 145 1.83 10.43 -4.78
C SER A 145 1.10 9.08 -4.92
N PRO A 146 1.15 8.22 -3.88
CA PRO A 146 0.55 6.90 -3.94
C PRO A 146 -0.97 6.99 -3.91
N TRP A 147 -1.64 5.94 -4.38
CA TRP A 147 -3.09 5.81 -4.24
C TRP A 147 -3.49 5.50 -2.78
N ALA A 148 -2.65 4.77 -2.04
CA ALA A 148 -2.83 4.45 -0.63
C ALA A 148 -1.49 4.20 0.06
N VAL A 149 -1.50 4.20 1.39
CA VAL A 149 -0.39 3.76 2.23
C VAL A 149 -0.84 2.59 3.11
N ASP A 150 0.06 1.67 3.40
CA ASP A 150 -0.16 0.51 4.25
C ASP A 150 0.87 0.48 5.39
N VAL A 151 0.40 0.37 6.63
CA VAL A 151 1.24 0.38 7.82
C VAL A 151 0.94 -0.80 8.72
N ALA A 152 1.98 -1.48 9.17
CA ALA A 152 1.88 -2.58 10.14
C ALA A 152 2.63 -2.24 11.43
N SER A 153 3.95 -2.44 11.46
CA SER A 153 4.77 -2.28 12.66
C SER A 153 4.93 -0.83 13.12
N GLY A 154 4.82 0.15 12.21
CA GLY A 154 4.96 1.56 12.55
C GLY A 154 3.91 2.10 13.52
N VAL A 155 2.79 1.38 13.68
CA VAL A 155 1.71 1.71 14.62
C VAL A 155 1.56 0.66 15.73
N GLU A 156 2.64 -0.07 16.04
CA GLU A 156 2.67 -1.08 17.12
C GLU A 156 3.44 -0.59 18.34
N SER A 157 2.95 -0.93 19.52
CA SER A 157 3.66 -0.77 20.81
C SER A 157 4.59 -1.95 21.09
N ALA A 158 4.21 -3.14 20.63
CA ALA A 158 4.99 -4.37 20.61
C ALA A 158 4.58 -5.21 19.41
N VAL A 159 5.37 -6.21 19.03
CA VAL A 159 5.08 -7.07 17.86
C VAL A 159 3.66 -7.62 17.93
N GLY A 160 2.84 -7.27 16.93
CA GLY A 160 1.44 -7.67 16.80
C GLY A 160 0.46 -6.91 17.70
N VAL A 161 0.92 -5.95 18.51
CA VAL A 161 0.07 -5.15 19.41
C VAL A 161 -0.05 -3.72 18.89
N LYS A 162 -1.20 -3.39 18.33
CA LYS A 162 -1.47 -2.04 17.78
C LYS A 162 -1.62 -1.02 18.91
N ASP A 163 -1.04 0.16 18.70
CA ASP A 163 -1.08 1.30 19.62
C ASP A 163 -2.06 2.35 19.09
N PRO A 164 -3.18 2.63 19.80
CA PRO A 164 -4.15 3.61 19.37
C PRO A 164 -3.59 5.03 19.17
N ALA A 165 -2.62 5.45 20.00
CA ALA A 165 -2.01 6.77 19.87
C ALA A 165 -1.15 6.86 18.59
N LYS A 166 -0.38 5.80 18.29
CA LYS A 166 0.40 5.73 17.05
C LYS A 166 -0.50 5.64 15.81
N ILE A 167 -1.64 4.94 15.88
CA ILE A 167 -2.62 4.92 14.79
C ILE A 167 -3.15 6.34 14.55
N THR A 168 -3.54 7.05 15.61
CA THR A 168 -4.03 8.43 15.50
C THR A 168 -2.99 9.34 14.88
N ALA A 169 -1.75 9.33 15.40
CA ALA A 169 -0.66 10.14 14.88
C ALA A 169 -0.36 9.83 13.39
N PHE A 170 -0.38 8.54 13.01
CA PHE A 170 -0.19 8.13 11.62
C PHE A 170 -1.30 8.68 10.71
N MET A 171 -2.56 8.58 11.13
CA MET A 171 -3.70 9.08 10.35
C MET A 171 -3.68 10.61 10.23
N GLU A 172 -3.28 11.33 11.28
CA GLU A 172 -3.07 12.78 11.25
C GLU A 172 -1.98 13.15 10.25
N ALA A 173 -0.83 12.46 10.28
CA ALA A 173 0.25 12.68 9.32
C ALA A 173 -0.19 12.41 7.87
N VAL A 174 -0.97 11.35 7.62
CA VAL A 174 -1.54 11.06 6.28
C VAL A 174 -2.46 12.18 5.82
N ASN A 175 -3.38 12.64 6.69
CA ASN A 175 -4.34 13.70 6.36
C ASN A 175 -3.64 15.05 6.08
N ASN A 176 -2.54 15.32 6.78
CA ASN A 176 -1.76 16.54 6.65
C ASN A 176 -0.69 16.48 5.55
N ALA A 177 -0.55 15.36 4.85
CA ALA A 177 0.51 15.19 3.84
C ALA A 177 0.45 16.22 2.69
N GLY A 178 -0.71 16.87 2.46
CA GLY A 178 -0.86 17.98 1.53
C GLY A 178 -0.35 19.32 2.06
N ASP A 179 -0.14 19.47 3.39
CA ASP A 179 0.33 20.68 4.03
C ASP A 179 1.83 20.55 4.38
N VAL A 180 2.65 21.47 3.82
CA VAL A 180 4.12 21.42 3.99
C VAL A 180 4.49 21.70 5.45
N ALA A 181 3.88 22.69 6.09
CA ALA A 181 4.20 23.08 7.45
C ALA A 181 3.87 22.00 8.48
N ALA A 182 2.69 21.37 8.36
CA ALA A 182 2.24 20.31 9.26
C ALA A 182 3.11 19.02 9.18
N CYS A 183 3.75 18.77 8.04
CA CYS A 183 4.65 17.61 7.91
C CYS A 183 6.06 17.86 8.50
N GLU A 184 6.48 19.10 8.65
CA GLU A 184 7.77 19.44 9.30
C GLU A 184 7.66 19.33 10.82
N GLU A 185 6.53 19.73 11.39
CA GLU A 185 6.26 19.60 12.84
C GLU A 185 6.19 18.16 13.34
N ALA A 186 5.81 17.21 12.49
CA ALA A 186 5.74 15.79 12.86
C ALA A 186 7.12 15.09 12.98
N ARG A 187 8.22 15.80 12.61
CA ARG A 187 9.60 15.29 12.67
C ARG A 187 10.37 15.68 13.93
N ASP A 188 9.88 16.66 14.70
CA ASP A 188 10.46 17.13 15.95
C ASP A 188 9.87 16.38 17.18
#